data_526ef7d4edbaa766b3668bae2e26d78b
#
_entry.id   526ef7d4edbaa766b3668bae2e26d78b
#
_cell.length_a   1.000
_cell.length_b   1.000
_cell.length_c   1.000
_cell.angle_alpha   90.00
_cell.angle_beta   90.00
_cell.angle_gamma   90.00
#
_symmetry.space_group_name_H-M   'P 1'
#
loop_
_entity.id
_entity.type
_entity.pdbx_description
1 polymer ?
#
loop_
_entity_poly.entity_id
_entity_poly.type
_entity_poly.pdbx_seq_one_letter_code
_entity_poly.pdbx_strand_id
1 'polypeptide(L)'
;MEYQPVIAVNDRHIIGVESLVRWHDSKFGRVSPEVFIAIAEKLHLYPKLSYFIAEHSVTEMAPILQRYPTFALGINIDTYEIQDQKYLPYLFELVQCYNINPDQIKIEITERISLPLTELSDFSQRAKSFGFNVVLDDFGTGVANLVWLTELDFDFIKVDRIFVNALNYDVKRKMVGPIMELLTSLNRPVIFEGVETQREHDIIKQNCHWGYIQGWYFYRSMPKPELDQLLAKQALTPGIHNGPQTPNLAQLKVI
;
A
#
# COMPACT_ATOMS: atom_id res chain seq x y z
N MET A 1 -1.91 -2.78 -16.21
CA MET A 1 -1.83 -2.20 -14.85
C MET A 1 -1.17 -0.83 -14.91
N GLU A 2 -1.43 0.05 -13.94
CA GLU A 2 -0.60 1.21 -13.58
C GLU A 2 -0.03 0.99 -12.18
N TYR A 3 1.09 1.65 -11.89
CA TYR A 3 1.81 1.50 -10.64
C TYR A 3 2.05 2.88 -10.03
N GLN A 4 1.66 3.07 -8.78
CA GLN A 4 1.90 4.33 -8.08
C GLN A 4 3.02 4.17 -7.06
N PRO A 5 4.12 4.94 -7.20
CA PRO A 5 5.26 4.87 -6.30
C PRO A 5 4.93 5.25 -4.86
N VAL A 6 5.46 4.48 -3.93
CA VAL A 6 5.55 4.78 -2.50
C VAL A 6 7.00 5.15 -2.18
N ILE A 7 7.20 6.28 -1.53
CA ILE A 7 8.52 6.84 -1.27
C ILE A 7 8.78 7.02 0.23
N ALA A 8 10.03 6.94 0.63
CA ALA A 8 10.44 7.31 1.98
C ALA A 8 10.37 8.84 2.19
N VAL A 9 9.86 9.27 3.35
CA VAL A 9 9.68 10.69 3.69
C VAL A 9 10.99 11.47 3.65
N ASN A 10 12.08 10.86 4.12
CA ASN A 10 13.35 11.57 4.34
C ASN A 10 14.15 11.80 3.07
N ASP A 11 14.36 10.75 2.31
CA ASP A 11 15.32 10.71 1.20
C ASP A 11 14.66 10.58 -0.17
N ARG A 12 13.34 10.47 -0.18
CA ARG A 12 12.51 10.35 -1.38
C ARG A 12 12.83 9.10 -2.23
N HIS A 13 13.46 8.10 -1.62
CA HIS A 13 13.71 6.84 -2.28
C HIS A 13 12.41 6.07 -2.50
N ILE A 14 12.21 5.51 -3.69
CA ILE A 14 11.04 4.68 -4.00
C ILE A 14 11.28 3.31 -3.37
N ILE A 15 10.42 2.93 -2.44
CA ILE A 15 10.50 1.66 -1.69
C ILE A 15 9.59 0.58 -2.25
N GLY A 16 8.67 0.96 -3.10
CA GLY A 16 7.68 0.06 -3.68
C GLY A 16 6.66 0.81 -4.51
N VAL A 17 5.68 0.07 -4.96
CA VAL A 17 4.54 0.59 -5.73
C VAL A 17 3.26 -0.09 -5.28
N GLU A 18 2.15 0.63 -5.40
CA GLU A 18 0.81 0.06 -5.39
C GLU A 18 0.38 -0.26 -6.81
N SER A 19 -0.14 -1.48 -7.04
CA SER A 19 -0.70 -1.90 -8.32
C SER A 19 -2.16 -1.45 -8.44
N LEU A 20 -2.45 -0.76 -9.52
CA LEU A 20 -3.76 -0.17 -9.77
C LEU A 20 -4.29 -0.66 -11.11
N VAL A 21 -5.38 -1.43 -11.06
CA VAL A 21 -6.02 -1.90 -12.29
C VAL A 21 -6.60 -0.74 -13.08
N ARG A 22 -6.42 -0.77 -14.40
CA ARG A 22 -6.95 0.25 -15.32
C ARG A 22 -7.66 -0.41 -16.49
N TRP A 23 -8.78 0.16 -16.88
CA TRP A 23 -9.48 -0.25 -18.08
C TRP A 23 -9.61 0.93 -19.03
N HIS A 24 -9.13 0.73 -20.23
CA HIS A 24 -9.28 1.67 -21.33
C HIS A 24 -10.11 1.00 -22.44
N ASP A 25 -11.30 1.50 -22.65
CA ASP A 25 -12.21 1.05 -23.69
C ASP A 25 -12.04 1.90 -24.93
N SER A 26 -12.10 1.28 -26.12
CA SER A 26 -11.91 1.99 -27.40
C SER A 26 -13.02 3.01 -27.68
N LYS A 27 -14.22 2.82 -27.13
CA LYS A 27 -15.39 3.68 -27.35
C LYS A 27 -15.59 4.67 -26.20
N PHE A 28 -15.38 4.23 -24.96
CA PHE A 28 -15.66 5.02 -23.76
C PHE A 28 -14.41 5.67 -23.15
N GLY A 29 -13.22 5.38 -23.68
CA GLY A 29 -11.97 5.87 -23.13
C GLY A 29 -11.63 5.20 -21.79
N ARG A 30 -11.08 5.97 -20.85
CA ARG A 30 -10.70 5.47 -19.51
C ARG A 30 -11.95 5.27 -18.66
N VAL A 31 -12.21 4.02 -18.27
CA VAL A 31 -13.33 3.65 -17.39
C VAL A 31 -12.84 3.66 -15.93
N SER A 32 -13.61 4.29 -15.03
CA SER A 32 -13.26 4.32 -13.60
C SER A 32 -13.26 2.92 -13.00
N PRO A 33 -12.27 2.56 -12.15
CA PRO A 33 -12.24 1.31 -11.42
C PRO A 33 -13.53 1.03 -10.65
N GLU A 34 -14.09 2.02 -9.96
CA GLU A 34 -15.36 1.90 -9.23
C GLU A 34 -16.50 1.42 -10.13
N VAL A 35 -16.54 1.89 -11.38
CA VAL A 35 -17.59 1.53 -12.33
C VAL A 35 -17.42 0.09 -12.84
N PHE A 36 -16.22 -0.27 -13.33
CA PHE A 36 -16.06 -1.60 -13.93
C PHE A 36 -15.94 -2.72 -12.88
N ILE A 37 -15.44 -2.45 -11.69
CA ILE A 37 -15.45 -3.38 -10.57
C ILE A 37 -16.90 -3.69 -10.17
N ALA A 38 -17.73 -2.66 -9.95
CA ALA A 38 -19.15 -2.85 -9.65
C ALA A 38 -19.92 -3.61 -10.76
N ILE A 39 -19.53 -3.42 -12.01
CA ILE A 39 -20.10 -4.20 -13.13
C ILE A 39 -19.62 -5.65 -13.07
N ALA A 40 -18.34 -5.89 -12.82
CA ALA A 40 -17.78 -7.23 -12.70
C ALA A 40 -18.44 -8.02 -11.56
N GLU A 41 -18.72 -7.40 -10.43
CA GLU A 41 -19.46 -7.99 -9.32
C GLU A 41 -20.88 -8.40 -9.74
N LYS A 42 -21.65 -7.46 -10.33
CA LYS A 42 -23.00 -7.71 -10.81
C LYS A 42 -23.09 -8.84 -11.85
N LEU A 43 -22.04 -9.01 -12.64
CA LEU A 43 -21.96 -10.03 -13.67
C LEU A 43 -21.28 -11.32 -13.18
N HIS A 44 -20.95 -11.41 -11.89
CA HIS A 44 -20.19 -12.52 -11.30
C HIS A 44 -18.84 -12.80 -11.98
N LEU A 45 -18.20 -11.73 -12.50
CA LEU A 45 -16.89 -11.78 -13.14
C LEU A 45 -15.76 -11.33 -12.20
N TYR A 46 -16.11 -10.79 -11.03
CA TYR A 46 -15.11 -10.29 -10.07
C TYR A 46 -14.04 -11.34 -9.70
N PRO A 47 -14.39 -12.63 -9.48
CA PRO A 47 -13.37 -13.65 -9.24
C PRO A 47 -12.30 -13.74 -10.32
N LYS A 48 -12.72 -13.67 -11.59
CA LYS A 48 -11.77 -13.69 -12.71
C LYS A 48 -10.93 -12.43 -12.78
N LEU A 49 -11.53 -11.28 -12.47
CA LEU A 49 -10.84 -9.99 -12.42
C LEU A 49 -9.78 -9.97 -11.31
N SER A 50 -10.11 -10.48 -10.14
CA SER A 50 -9.21 -10.56 -8.99
C SER A 50 -7.95 -11.38 -9.31
N TYR A 51 -8.11 -12.60 -9.81
CA TYR A 51 -6.99 -13.43 -10.24
C TYR A 51 -6.18 -12.80 -11.38
N PHE A 52 -6.85 -12.16 -12.34
CA PHE A 52 -6.20 -11.40 -13.41
C PHE A 52 -5.33 -10.26 -12.84
N ILE A 53 -5.83 -9.50 -11.87
CA ILE A 53 -5.08 -8.42 -11.21
C ILE A 53 -3.83 -8.98 -10.53
N ALA A 54 -3.96 -10.04 -9.75
CA ALA A 54 -2.83 -10.68 -9.08
C ALA A 54 -1.78 -11.16 -10.07
N GLU A 55 -2.20 -11.92 -11.10
CA GLU A 55 -1.30 -12.48 -12.12
C GLU A 55 -0.55 -11.38 -12.86
N HIS A 56 -1.26 -10.35 -13.35
CA HIS A 56 -0.65 -9.28 -14.12
C HIS A 56 0.27 -8.42 -13.26
N SER A 57 -0.12 -8.09 -12.04
CA SER A 57 0.70 -7.30 -11.13
C SER A 57 2.02 -8.01 -10.81
N VAL A 58 1.97 -9.29 -10.44
CA VAL A 58 3.17 -10.06 -10.10
C VAL A 58 4.04 -10.29 -11.34
N THR A 59 3.43 -10.70 -12.46
CA THR A 59 4.18 -11.00 -13.71
C THR A 59 4.89 -9.77 -14.25
N GLU A 60 4.20 -8.62 -14.32
CA GLU A 60 4.80 -7.38 -14.81
C GLU A 60 5.91 -6.85 -13.89
N MET A 61 5.73 -7.00 -12.57
CA MET A 61 6.68 -6.48 -11.58
C MET A 61 7.82 -7.45 -11.26
N ALA A 62 7.73 -8.71 -11.64
CA ALA A 62 8.74 -9.73 -11.34
C ALA A 62 10.20 -9.29 -11.64
N PRO A 63 10.53 -8.69 -12.80
CA PRO A 63 11.89 -8.27 -13.08
C PRO A 63 12.41 -7.19 -12.12
N ILE A 64 11.53 -6.32 -11.63
CA ILE A 64 11.87 -5.26 -10.65
C ILE A 64 12.07 -5.87 -9.28
N LEU A 65 11.14 -6.72 -8.84
CA LEU A 65 11.19 -7.37 -7.52
C LEU A 65 12.42 -8.27 -7.38
N GLN A 66 12.79 -9.01 -8.43
CA GLN A 66 14.02 -9.81 -8.46
C GLN A 66 15.28 -8.95 -8.38
N ARG A 67 15.27 -7.80 -9.05
CA ARG A 67 16.43 -6.89 -9.10
C ARG A 67 16.62 -6.11 -7.80
N TYR A 68 15.53 -5.77 -7.11
CA TYR A 68 15.52 -4.94 -5.91
C TYR A 68 14.84 -5.68 -4.75
N PRO A 69 15.58 -6.46 -3.94
CA PRO A 69 15.02 -7.32 -2.89
C PRO A 69 14.24 -6.58 -1.79
N THR A 70 14.47 -5.28 -1.63
CA THR A 70 13.76 -4.43 -0.65
C THR A 70 12.56 -3.68 -1.24
N PHE A 71 12.33 -3.82 -2.56
CA PHE A 71 11.23 -3.17 -3.24
C PHE A 71 9.94 -3.97 -3.06
N ALA A 72 8.83 -3.30 -2.78
CA ALA A 72 7.55 -3.95 -2.50
C ALA A 72 6.49 -3.66 -3.56
N LEU A 73 5.57 -4.61 -3.71
CA LEU A 73 4.38 -4.52 -4.57
C LEU A 73 3.12 -4.61 -3.70
N GLY A 74 2.33 -3.52 -3.65
CA GLY A 74 1.01 -3.48 -3.04
C GLY A 74 -0.06 -4.05 -3.99
N ILE A 75 -0.91 -4.91 -3.46
CA ILE A 75 -2.06 -5.50 -4.15
C ILE A 75 -3.29 -5.30 -3.29
N ASN A 76 -4.25 -4.55 -3.81
CA ASN A 76 -5.54 -4.34 -3.18
C ASN A 76 -6.38 -5.61 -3.23
N ILE A 77 -7.01 -5.96 -2.12
CA ILE A 77 -7.97 -7.07 -2.01
C ILE A 77 -9.29 -6.58 -1.42
N ASP A 78 -10.33 -7.33 -1.68
CA ASP A 78 -11.68 -7.08 -1.18
C ASP A 78 -12.22 -8.33 -0.45
N THR A 79 -13.47 -8.27 -0.06
CA THR A 79 -14.21 -9.34 0.61
C THR A 79 -14.08 -10.70 -0.09
N TYR A 80 -14.07 -10.70 -1.42
CA TYR A 80 -13.97 -11.94 -2.19
C TYR A 80 -12.66 -12.69 -1.93
N GLU A 81 -11.52 -12.02 -2.01
CA GLU A 81 -10.21 -12.63 -1.80
C GLU A 81 -10.03 -13.12 -0.37
N ILE A 82 -10.60 -12.41 0.59
CA ILE A 82 -10.57 -12.80 2.01
C ILE A 82 -11.33 -14.11 2.22
N GLN A 83 -12.47 -14.27 1.57
CA GLN A 83 -13.32 -15.44 1.69
C GLN A 83 -12.89 -16.62 0.77
N ASP A 84 -12.13 -16.33 -0.29
CA ASP A 84 -11.61 -17.38 -1.17
C ASP A 84 -10.38 -18.08 -0.57
N GLN A 85 -10.57 -19.29 -0.08
CA GLN A 85 -9.50 -20.10 0.52
C GLN A 85 -8.36 -20.43 -0.46
N LYS A 86 -8.57 -20.28 -1.77
CA LYS A 86 -7.59 -20.59 -2.82
C LYS A 86 -6.74 -19.40 -3.22
N TYR A 87 -7.17 -18.18 -2.89
CA TYR A 87 -6.50 -16.96 -3.36
C TYR A 87 -5.07 -16.83 -2.83
N LEU A 88 -4.86 -16.95 -1.52
CA LEU A 88 -3.51 -16.86 -0.93
C LEU A 88 -2.56 -17.97 -1.41
N PRO A 89 -2.96 -19.26 -1.45
CA PRO A 89 -2.16 -20.32 -2.06
C PRO A 89 -1.78 -20.02 -3.51
N TYR A 90 -2.73 -19.57 -4.33
CA TYR A 90 -2.47 -19.18 -5.72
C TYR A 90 -1.46 -18.05 -5.83
N LEU A 91 -1.63 -16.97 -5.05
CA LEU A 91 -0.71 -15.83 -5.03
C LEU A 91 0.69 -16.27 -4.60
N PHE A 92 0.79 -17.17 -3.62
CA PHE A 92 2.07 -17.70 -3.17
C PHE A 92 2.76 -18.54 -4.26
N GLU A 93 2.03 -19.46 -4.91
CA GLU A 93 2.57 -20.24 -6.04
C GLU A 93 3.06 -19.33 -7.17
N LEU A 94 2.30 -18.28 -7.49
CA LEU A 94 2.68 -17.30 -8.50
C LEU A 94 3.99 -16.59 -8.13
N VAL A 95 4.12 -16.11 -6.92
CA VAL A 95 5.31 -15.43 -6.39
C VAL A 95 6.52 -16.36 -6.42
N GLN A 96 6.34 -17.63 -6.03
CA GLN A 96 7.40 -18.64 -6.07
C GLN A 96 7.83 -18.96 -7.52
N CYS A 97 6.89 -19.07 -8.47
CA CYS A 97 7.21 -19.31 -9.89
C CYS A 97 8.14 -18.22 -10.48
N TYR A 98 8.03 -16.99 -9.99
CA TYR A 98 8.90 -15.88 -10.41
C TYR A 98 10.13 -15.68 -9.50
N ASN A 99 10.40 -16.56 -8.53
CA ASN A 99 11.48 -16.42 -7.56
C ASN A 99 11.48 -15.06 -6.85
N ILE A 100 10.30 -14.56 -6.49
CA ILE A 100 10.10 -13.34 -5.71
C ILE A 100 10.02 -13.74 -4.23
N ASN A 101 10.59 -12.92 -3.34
CA ASN A 101 10.43 -13.13 -1.92
C ASN A 101 9.01 -12.72 -1.49
N PRO A 102 8.22 -13.58 -0.82
CA PRO A 102 6.86 -13.23 -0.39
C PRO A 102 6.75 -11.94 0.42
N ASP A 103 7.76 -11.57 1.20
CA ASP A 103 7.78 -10.33 1.98
C ASP A 103 7.77 -9.05 1.12
N GLN A 104 8.07 -9.16 -0.18
CA GLN A 104 7.93 -8.06 -1.14
C GLN A 104 6.47 -7.80 -1.55
N ILE A 105 5.55 -8.72 -1.25
CA ILE A 105 4.13 -8.56 -1.55
C ILE A 105 3.41 -7.98 -0.32
N LYS A 106 2.74 -6.86 -0.53
CA LYS A 106 1.89 -6.19 0.45
C LYS A 106 0.44 -6.38 0.07
N ILE A 107 -0.31 -7.08 0.91
CA ILE A 107 -1.75 -7.30 0.74
C ILE A 107 -2.47 -6.16 1.45
N GLU A 108 -3.15 -5.30 0.69
CA GLU A 108 -3.80 -4.09 1.18
C GLU A 108 -5.28 -4.36 1.46
N ILE A 109 -5.70 -4.25 2.73
CA ILE A 109 -7.06 -4.50 3.22
C ILE A 109 -7.68 -3.17 3.60
N THR A 110 -8.76 -2.76 2.93
CA THR A 110 -9.41 -1.48 3.21
C THR A 110 -10.34 -1.56 4.41
N GLU A 111 -10.46 -0.46 5.17
CA GLU A 111 -11.44 -0.33 6.27
C GLU A 111 -12.90 -0.51 5.84
N ARG A 112 -13.18 -0.42 4.53
CA ARG A 112 -14.55 -0.49 3.99
C ARG A 112 -15.10 -1.92 3.91
N ILE A 113 -14.22 -2.91 4.11
CA ILE A 113 -14.61 -4.32 4.11
C ILE A 113 -15.55 -4.60 5.27
N SER A 114 -16.75 -5.08 4.96
CA SER A 114 -17.80 -5.39 5.93
C SER A 114 -17.82 -6.88 6.27
N LEU A 115 -16.72 -7.36 6.86
CA LEU A 115 -16.60 -8.73 7.36
C LEU A 115 -16.43 -8.74 8.89
N PRO A 116 -16.78 -9.85 9.56
CA PRO A 116 -16.43 -10.05 10.96
C PRO A 116 -14.94 -9.91 11.20
N LEU A 117 -14.55 -9.26 12.29
CA LEU A 117 -13.15 -9.06 12.65
C LEU A 117 -12.37 -10.38 12.75
N THR A 118 -13.04 -11.46 13.15
CA THR A 118 -12.46 -12.80 13.21
C THR A 118 -12.03 -13.31 11.83
N GLU A 119 -12.84 -13.07 10.78
CA GLU A 119 -12.48 -13.47 9.40
C GLU A 119 -11.29 -12.67 8.89
N LEU A 120 -11.24 -11.35 9.19
CA LEU A 120 -10.11 -10.49 8.83
C LEU A 120 -8.83 -10.91 9.56
N SER A 121 -8.92 -11.22 10.85
CA SER A 121 -7.80 -11.71 11.65
C SER A 121 -7.27 -13.05 11.13
N ASP A 122 -8.16 -14.00 10.86
CA ASP A 122 -7.79 -15.31 10.29
C ASP A 122 -7.12 -15.15 8.92
N PHE A 123 -7.64 -14.27 8.07
CA PHE A 123 -7.03 -13.98 6.78
C PHE A 123 -5.64 -13.36 6.92
N SER A 124 -5.48 -12.36 7.79
CA SER A 124 -4.20 -11.70 8.05
C SER A 124 -3.15 -12.71 8.54
N GLN A 125 -3.51 -13.58 9.48
CA GLN A 125 -2.62 -14.64 9.98
C GLN A 125 -2.23 -15.62 8.87
N ARG A 126 -3.17 -16.03 8.01
CA ARG A 126 -2.88 -16.89 6.85
C ARG A 126 -1.96 -16.21 5.86
N ALA A 127 -2.20 -14.92 5.52
CA ALA A 127 -1.34 -14.17 4.63
C ALA A 127 0.09 -14.10 5.16
N LYS A 128 0.26 -13.82 6.44
CA LYS A 128 1.57 -13.81 7.12
C LYS A 128 2.21 -15.18 7.17
N SER A 129 1.46 -16.26 7.29
CA SER A 129 2.01 -17.63 7.25
C SER A 129 2.61 -18.00 5.88
N PHE A 130 2.17 -17.36 4.80
CA PHE A 130 2.80 -17.43 3.47
C PHE A 130 4.00 -16.47 3.32
N GLY A 131 4.27 -15.62 4.31
CA GLY A 131 5.35 -14.63 4.28
C GLY A 131 4.97 -13.29 3.66
N PHE A 132 3.70 -13.06 3.34
CA PHE A 132 3.22 -11.77 2.84
C PHE A 132 3.14 -10.72 3.96
N ASN A 133 3.33 -9.45 3.61
CA ASN A 133 3.02 -8.34 4.48
C ASN A 133 1.54 -7.95 4.35
N VAL A 134 0.91 -7.61 5.46
CA VAL A 134 -0.48 -7.13 5.51
C VAL A 134 -0.49 -5.64 5.78
N VAL A 135 -1.26 -4.89 5.01
CA VAL A 135 -1.42 -3.44 5.11
C VAL A 135 -2.86 -3.12 5.45
N LEU A 136 -3.06 -2.32 6.49
CA LEU A 136 -4.35 -1.70 6.78
C LEU A 136 -4.47 -0.43 5.95
N ASP A 137 -5.39 -0.42 4.98
CA ASP A 137 -5.56 0.66 4.02
C ASP A 137 -6.77 1.56 4.34
N ASP A 138 -6.78 2.78 3.79
CA ASP A 138 -7.83 3.80 3.96
C ASP A 138 -8.09 4.17 5.43
N PHE A 139 -7.11 4.03 6.36
CA PHE A 139 -7.32 4.29 7.77
C PHE A 139 -7.91 5.68 8.01
N GLY A 140 -9.09 5.68 8.67
CA GLY A 140 -9.83 6.88 9.06
C GLY A 140 -10.97 7.30 8.13
N THR A 141 -11.28 6.54 7.10
CA THR A 141 -12.43 6.81 6.21
C THR A 141 -13.69 6.08 6.60
N GLY A 142 -13.56 5.02 7.38
CA GLY A 142 -14.64 4.12 7.73
C GLY A 142 -15.02 4.12 9.20
N VAL A 143 -15.68 3.07 9.59
CA VAL A 143 -16.01 2.73 10.97
C VAL A 143 -14.79 2.07 11.64
N ALA A 144 -13.62 2.13 11.04
CA ALA A 144 -12.44 1.51 11.57
C ALA A 144 -12.20 2.03 12.99
N ASN A 145 -12.48 1.15 13.79
CA ASN A 145 -12.30 1.31 15.20
C ASN A 145 -10.81 1.19 15.47
N LEU A 146 -10.33 1.94 16.43
CA LEU A 146 -9.09 1.66 17.13
C LEU A 146 -8.95 0.15 17.46
N VAL A 147 -10.08 -0.58 17.48
CA VAL A 147 -10.14 -2.03 17.63
C VAL A 147 -9.37 -2.77 16.51
N TRP A 148 -9.41 -2.31 15.25
CA TRP A 148 -8.63 -2.95 14.18
C TRP A 148 -7.13 -2.84 14.44
N LEU A 149 -6.69 -1.71 15.01
CA LEU A 149 -5.28 -1.49 15.35
C LEU A 149 -4.78 -2.44 16.45
N THR A 150 -5.68 -2.97 17.29
CA THR A 150 -5.35 -3.87 18.40
C THR A 150 -5.58 -5.34 18.08
N GLU A 151 -6.56 -5.65 17.22
CA GLU A 151 -7.01 -7.01 16.98
C GLU A 151 -6.46 -7.62 15.67
N LEU A 152 -6.06 -6.77 14.70
CA LEU A 152 -5.49 -7.26 13.44
C LEU A 152 -3.96 -7.25 13.50
N ASP A 153 -3.37 -8.33 13.04
CA ASP A 153 -1.92 -8.42 12.85
C ASP A 153 -1.55 -7.90 11.45
N PHE A 154 -1.28 -6.61 11.36
CA PHE A 154 -0.82 -5.93 10.15
C PHE A 154 0.63 -5.42 10.30
N ASP A 155 1.31 -5.22 9.17
CA ASP A 155 2.71 -4.78 9.11
C ASP A 155 2.83 -3.29 8.79
N PHE A 156 1.86 -2.72 8.05
CA PHE A 156 1.83 -1.32 7.64
C PHE A 156 0.44 -0.73 7.81
N ILE A 157 0.38 0.60 7.97
CA ILE A 157 -0.87 1.38 7.95
C ILE A 157 -0.76 2.42 6.85
N LYS A 158 -1.78 2.51 5.98
CA LYS A 158 -1.96 3.61 5.04
C LYS A 158 -3.00 4.57 5.60
N VAL A 159 -2.60 5.83 5.74
CA VAL A 159 -3.45 6.91 6.28
C VAL A 159 -4.05 7.66 5.10
N ASP A 160 -5.37 7.63 5.01
CA ASP A 160 -6.11 8.25 3.91
C ASP A 160 -5.86 9.75 3.78
N ARG A 161 -5.96 10.25 2.55
CA ARG A 161 -5.81 11.66 2.18
C ARG A 161 -6.66 12.64 3.00
N ILE A 162 -7.76 12.19 3.61
CA ILE A 162 -8.60 13.04 4.45
C ILE A 162 -7.79 13.60 5.61
N PHE A 163 -6.92 12.78 6.23
CA PHE A 163 -6.01 13.22 7.27
C PHE A 163 -4.92 14.14 6.74
N VAL A 164 -4.33 13.80 5.59
CA VAL A 164 -3.30 14.62 4.94
C VAL A 164 -3.88 16.00 4.58
N ASN A 165 -5.08 16.04 3.98
CA ASN A 165 -5.77 17.29 3.68
C ASN A 165 -6.08 18.12 4.94
N ALA A 166 -6.37 17.47 6.07
CA ALA A 166 -6.63 18.14 7.33
C ALA A 166 -5.40 18.91 7.86
N LEU A 167 -4.17 18.52 7.48
CA LEU A 167 -2.94 19.21 7.85
C LEU A 167 -2.87 20.66 7.33
N ASN A 168 -3.61 20.97 6.26
CA ASN A 168 -3.67 22.31 5.67
C ASN A 168 -4.44 23.34 6.52
N TYR A 169 -5.23 22.88 7.50
CA TYR A 169 -6.09 23.71 8.34
C TYR A 169 -5.62 23.65 9.79
N ASP A 170 -5.27 24.79 10.39
CA ASP A 170 -4.67 24.85 11.74
C ASP A 170 -5.52 24.19 12.83
N VAL A 171 -6.84 24.34 12.76
CA VAL A 171 -7.77 23.72 13.73
C VAL A 171 -7.78 22.20 13.56
N LYS A 172 -7.90 21.71 12.31
CA LYS A 172 -7.93 20.29 12.02
C LYS A 172 -6.58 19.62 12.30
N ARG A 173 -5.47 20.31 12.00
CA ARG A 173 -4.11 19.82 12.29
C ARG A 173 -3.90 19.54 13.76
N LYS A 174 -4.46 20.34 14.67
CA LYS A 174 -4.42 20.09 16.11
C LYS A 174 -5.15 18.82 16.53
N MET A 175 -6.12 18.38 15.74
CA MET A 175 -6.83 17.11 15.96
C MET A 175 -6.08 15.91 15.36
N VAL A 176 -5.36 16.11 14.25
CA VAL A 176 -4.59 15.06 13.57
C VAL A 176 -3.30 14.73 14.34
N GLY A 177 -2.67 15.70 14.99
CA GLY A 177 -1.43 15.50 15.76
C GLY A 177 -1.49 14.31 16.72
N PRO A 178 -2.44 14.23 17.64
CA PRO A 178 -2.59 13.09 18.55
C PRO A 178 -2.81 11.74 17.84
N ILE A 179 -3.46 11.75 16.67
CA ILE A 179 -3.64 10.54 15.87
C ILE A 179 -2.29 10.09 15.29
N MET A 180 -1.49 11.03 14.78
CA MET A 180 -0.14 10.73 14.30
C MET A 180 0.77 10.20 15.42
N GLU A 181 0.68 10.76 16.62
CA GLU A 181 1.39 10.25 17.79
C GLU A 181 0.96 8.83 18.14
N LEU A 182 -0.34 8.55 18.13
CA LEU A 182 -0.87 7.21 18.34
C LEU A 182 -0.32 6.23 17.30
N LEU A 183 -0.42 6.55 16.01
CA LEU A 183 0.08 5.70 14.93
C LEU A 183 1.59 5.44 15.07
N THR A 184 2.33 6.48 15.46
CA THR A 184 3.78 6.37 15.74
C THR A 184 4.05 5.41 16.91
N SER A 185 3.21 5.43 17.96
CA SER A 185 3.37 4.58 19.14
C SER A 185 3.12 3.09 18.87
N LEU A 186 2.43 2.76 17.77
CA LEU A 186 2.20 1.37 17.37
C LEU A 186 3.46 0.66 16.86
N ASN A 187 4.57 1.38 16.65
CA ASN A 187 5.81 0.86 16.08
C ASN A 187 5.60 0.13 14.73
N ARG A 188 4.61 0.58 13.96
CA ARG A 188 4.32 0.08 12.61
C ARG A 188 4.62 1.19 11.59
N PRO A 189 5.22 0.87 10.45
CA PRO A 189 5.43 1.84 9.38
C PRO A 189 4.11 2.44 8.89
N VAL A 190 4.09 3.76 8.70
CA VAL A 190 2.93 4.52 8.25
C VAL A 190 3.18 5.05 6.85
N ILE A 191 2.20 4.89 5.95
CA ILE A 191 2.19 5.43 4.59
C ILE A 191 1.13 6.53 4.55
N PHE A 192 1.50 7.76 4.25
CA PHE A 192 0.57 8.89 4.10
C PHE A 192 0.15 9.01 2.65
N GLU A 193 -1.15 8.90 2.40
CA GLU A 193 -1.72 8.94 1.07
C GLU A 193 -2.21 10.32 0.65
N GLY A 194 -2.24 10.55 -0.67
CA GLY A 194 -2.78 11.78 -1.23
C GLY A 194 -2.00 13.04 -0.89
N VAL A 195 -0.69 12.92 -0.67
CA VAL A 195 0.18 14.09 -0.50
C VAL A 195 0.32 14.81 -1.84
N GLU A 196 -0.24 16.01 -1.94
CA GLU A 196 -0.31 16.80 -3.17
C GLU A 196 0.53 18.08 -3.13
N THR A 197 0.99 18.49 -1.94
CA THR A 197 1.72 19.75 -1.77
C THR A 197 3.00 19.58 -0.96
N GLN A 198 3.97 20.49 -1.21
CA GLN A 198 5.19 20.56 -0.41
C GLN A 198 4.89 20.82 1.07
N ARG A 199 3.88 21.63 1.38
CA ARG A 199 3.48 21.95 2.76
C ARG A 199 3.06 20.69 3.51
N GLU A 200 2.25 19.83 2.90
CA GLU A 200 1.84 18.54 3.48
C GLU A 200 3.05 17.65 3.74
N HIS A 201 3.92 17.50 2.74
CA HIS A 201 5.16 16.75 2.89
C HIS A 201 6.01 17.27 4.05
N ASP A 202 6.22 18.59 4.16
CA ASP A 202 7.07 19.17 5.19
C ASP A 202 6.48 18.98 6.60
N ILE A 203 5.15 19.06 6.75
CA ILE A 203 4.47 18.76 8.00
C ILE A 203 4.63 17.28 8.37
N ILE A 204 4.42 16.37 7.42
CA ILE A 204 4.60 14.93 7.65
C ILE A 204 6.05 14.64 8.04
N LYS A 205 7.01 15.20 7.31
CA LYS A 205 8.44 15.02 7.58
C LYS A 205 8.86 15.48 8.98
N GLN A 206 8.28 16.56 9.48
CA GLN A 206 8.55 17.07 10.83
C GLN A 206 8.02 16.13 11.93
N ASN A 207 6.90 15.43 11.67
CA ASN A 207 6.22 14.62 12.68
C ASN A 207 6.48 13.11 12.52
N CYS A 208 6.81 12.63 11.32
CA CYS A 208 7.01 11.23 11.00
C CYS A 208 8.10 11.05 9.95
N HIS A 209 9.34 11.38 10.30
CA HIS A 209 10.49 11.34 9.38
C HIS A 209 10.84 9.92 8.88
N TRP A 210 10.39 8.88 9.57
CA TRP A 210 10.61 7.46 9.24
C TRP A 210 9.45 6.84 8.45
N GLY A 211 8.38 7.59 8.18
CA GLY A 211 7.23 7.14 7.41
C GLY A 211 7.46 7.14 5.90
N TYR A 212 6.40 6.78 5.20
CA TYR A 212 6.35 6.74 3.74
C TYR A 212 5.24 7.63 3.21
N ILE A 213 5.31 7.98 1.94
CA ILE A 213 4.37 8.88 1.28
C ILE A 213 3.97 8.29 -0.07
N GLN A 214 2.70 8.44 -0.40
CA GLN A 214 2.14 8.22 -1.72
C GLN A 214 1.29 9.42 -2.10
N GLY A 215 1.50 10.02 -3.28
CA GLY A 215 0.73 11.19 -3.69
C GLY A 215 1.26 11.92 -4.90
N TRP A 216 0.41 12.78 -5.46
CA TRP A 216 0.68 13.47 -6.72
C TRP A 216 1.75 14.57 -6.60
N TYR A 217 2.11 14.94 -5.41
CA TYR A 217 3.25 15.85 -5.22
C TYR A 217 4.55 15.25 -5.75
N PHE A 218 4.69 13.92 -5.68
CA PHE A 218 5.84 13.22 -6.19
C PHE A 218 5.53 12.50 -7.50
N TYR A 219 4.59 11.55 -7.45
CA TYR A 219 4.27 10.70 -8.59
C TYR A 219 2.78 10.38 -8.66
N ARG A 220 2.27 10.37 -9.88
CA ARG A 220 0.98 9.74 -10.20
C ARG A 220 1.20 8.28 -10.52
N SER A 221 0.12 7.50 -10.56
CA SER A 221 0.20 6.15 -11.12
C SER A 221 0.65 6.23 -12.59
N MET A 222 1.52 5.32 -12.99
CA MET A 222 2.13 5.27 -14.31
C MET A 222 2.21 3.84 -14.83
N PRO A 223 2.23 3.61 -16.14
CA PRO A 223 2.46 2.29 -16.70
C PRO A 223 3.89 1.83 -16.45
N LYS A 224 4.09 0.50 -16.45
CA LYS A 224 5.40 -0.11 -16.14
C LYS A 224 6.59 0.48 -16.90
N PRO A 225 6.53 0.78 -18.23
CA PRO A 225 7.68 1.36 -18.94
C PRO A 225 8.14 2.72 -18.38
N GLU A 226 7.22 3.53 -17.87
CA GLU A 226 7.57 4.81 -17.22
C GLU A 226 8.19 4.57 -15.85
N LEU A 227 7.67 3.59 -15.10
CA LEU A 227 8.26 3.18 -13.82
C LEU A 227 9.69 2.64 -14.01
N ASP A 228 9.95 1.81 -15.02
CA ASP A 228 11.28 1.30 -15.32
C ASP A 228 12.28 2.44 -15.57
N GLN A 229 11.88 3.46 -16.32
CA GLN A 229 12.71 4.64 -16.58
C GLN A 229 12.96 5.46 -15.32
N LEU A 230 11.95 5.59 -14.46
CA LEU A 230 12.07 6.30 -13.19
C LEU A 230 13.04 5.60 -12.24
N LEU A 231 12.93 4.28 -12.07
CA LEU A 231 13.82 3.49 -11.23
C LEU A 231 15.25 3.46 -11.76
N ALA A 232 15.42 3.39 -13.09
CA ALA A 232 16.74 3.48 -13.70
C ALA A 232 17.44 4.82 -13.42
N LYS A 233 16.71 5.93 -13.44
CA LYS A 233 17.23 7.26 -13.08
C LYS A 233 17.63 7.34 -11.60
N GLN A 234 16.84 6.76 -10.71
CA GLN A 234 17.15 6.73 -9.27
C GLN A 234 18.42 5.91 -8.98
N ALA A 235 18.58 4.76 -9.62
CA ALA A 235 19.76 3.91 -9.46
C ALA A 235 21.08 4.57 -9.92
N LEU A 236 21.00 5.57 -10.82
CA LEU A 236 22.16 6.32 -11.30
C LEU A 236 22.54 7.51 -10.38
N THR A 237 21.72 7.83 -9.37
CA THR A 237 22.01 8.90 -8.41
C THR A 237 22.87 8.33 -7.27
N PRO A 238 24.16 8.66 -7.14
CA PRO A 238 25.00 8.11 -6.07
C PRO A 238 24.53 8.65 -4.72
N GLY A 239 24.18 7.77 -3.79
CA GLY A 239 24.00 8.18 -2.39
C GLY A 239 22.90 7.49 -1.58
N ILE A 240 22.07 6.63 -2.14
CA ILE A 240 20.95 6.07 -1.38
C ILE A 240 20.83 4.55 -1.64
N HIS A 241 21.74 3.79 -1.05
CA HIS A 241 21.69 2.33 -1.00
C HIS A 241 21.64 1.79 0.45
N ASN A 242 20.96 2.48 1.33
CA ASN A 242 20.53 1.87 2.57
C ASN A 242 19.04 1.56 2.40
N GLY A 243 18.74 0.27 2.19
CA GLY A 243 17.37 -0.23 2.27
C GLY A 243 16.67 0.29 3.53
N PRO A 244 15.35 0.14 3.64
CA PRO A 244 14.61 0.68 4.77
C PRO A 244 15.33 0.22 6.04
N GLN A 245 15.97 1.17 6.74
CA GLN A 245 16.38 0.92 8.10
C GLN A 245 15.05 0.79 8.84
N THR A 246 14.62 -0.46 9.03
CA THR A 246 13.66 -0.76 10.09
C THR A 246 14.16 0.00 11.31
N PRO A 247 13.34 0.87 11.91
CA PRO A 247 13.78 1.61 13.09
C PRO A 247 14.34 0.58 14.05
N ASN A 248 15.60 0.77 14.46
CA ASN A 248 16.18 -0.07 15.50
C ASN A 248 15.39 0.25 16.76
N LEU A 249 14.45 -0.61 17.08
CA LEU A 249 13.48 -0.48 18.19
C LEU A 249 14.16 -0.23 19.55
N ALA A 250 15.48 -0.44 19.64
CA ALA A 250 16.28 -0.17 20.82
C ALA A 250 16.62 1.33 21.03
N GLN A 251 16.33 2.22 20.09
CA GLN A 251 16.68 3.65 20.19
C GLN A 251 15.51 4.58 20.52
N LEU A 252 14.28 4.08 20.58
CA LEU A 252 13.16 4.85 21.07
C LEU A 252 13.15 4.85 22.59
N LYS A 253 13.97 5.72 23.18
CA LYS A 253 13.81 6.07 24.59
C LYS A 253 12.50 6.82 24.74
N VAL A 254 11.59 6.20 25.49
CA VAL A 254 10.41 6.82 26.09
C VAL A 254 10.87 8.11 26.80
N ILE A 255 10.34 9.25 26.40
CA ILE A 255 10.33 10.47 27.23
C ILE A 255 8.97 10.55 27.88
#